data_19aa7d9cf3a642b39ea86838144f8c66
#
_entry.id   19aa7d9cf3a642b39ea86838144f8c66
#
_cell.length_a   1.000
_cell.length_b   1.000
_cell.length_c   1.000
_cell.angle_alpha   90.00
_cell.angle_beta   90.00
_cell.angle_gamma   90.00
#
_symmetry.space_group_name_H-M   'P 1'
#
loop_
_entity.id
_entity.type
_entity.pdbx_description
1 polymer ?
#
loop_
_entity_poly.entity_id
_entity_poly.type
_entity_poly.pdbx_seq_one_letter_code
_entity_poly.pdbx_strand_id
1 'polypeptide(L)'
;SDTVVILDHHILNKPVDREDAFRMISMLAGKTHQVITAVCLLSKEKKVVFDDRTDVTFISRTPDEIYYYIDRCKPFDKAGSYGAQDWLGMVGIEKINGSYFTVMGMPMHKVYGRLKRF
;
A
#
# COMPACT_ATOMS: atom_id res chain seq x y z
N SER A 1 7.98 7.14 -7.39
CA SER A 1 7.84 6.52 -6.06
C SER A 1 7.64 5.02 -6.19
N ASP A 2 8.03 4.28 -5.17
CA ASP A 2 7.89 2.84 -5.10
C ASP A 2 7.30 2.46 -3.75
N THR A 3 6.31 1.56 -3.76
CA THR A 3 5.55 1.20 -2.57
C THR A 3 5.72 -0.29 -2.26
N VAL A 4 5.98 -0.59 -0.99
CA VAL A 4 6.16 -1.95 -0.47
C VAL A 4 5.17 -2.18 0.67
N VAL A 5 4.56 -3.37 0.70
CA VAL A 5 3.67 -3.81 1.78
C VAL A 5 4.39 -4.90 2.57
N ILE A 6 4.47 -4.73 3.89
CA ILE A 6 5.18 -5.66 4.78
C ILE A 6 4.24 -6.12 5.89
N LEU A 7 4.12 -7.44 6.05
CA LEU A 7 3.40 -8.07 7.16
C LEU A 7 4.32 -9.09 7.84
N ASP A 8 4.60 -8.89 9.14
CA ASP A 8 5.41 -9.83 9.96
C ASP A 8 6.71 -10.25 9.26
N HIS A 9 7.47 -9.28 8.75
CA HIS A 9 8.73 -9.46 7.99
C HIS A 9 8.56 -10.08 6.60
N HIS A 10 7.32 -10.34 6.14
CA HIS A 10 7.05 -10.79 4.78
C HIS A 10 6.76 -9.60 3.88
N ILE A 11 7.46 -9.51 2.76
CA ILE A 11 7.21 -8.49 1.75
C ILE A 11 6.15 -9.04 0.79
N LEU A 12 5.05 -8.32 0.66
CA LEU A 12 3.96 -8.67 -0.25
C LEU A 12 4.08 -7.84 -1.52
N ASN A 13 4.58 -8.47 -2.57
CA ASN A 13 4.75 -7.84 -3.88
C ASN A 13 3.43 -7.80 -4.65
N LYS A 14 3.50 -7.43 -5.91
CA LYS A 14 2.34 -7.50 -6.80
C LYS A 14 1.96 -8.97 -7.01
N PRO A 15 0.67 -9.31 -6.96
CA PRO A 15 0.26 -10.70 -7.15
C PRO A 15 0.47 -11.15 -8.60
N VAL A 16 0.78 -12.43 -8.78
CA VAL A 16 1.02 -12.99 -10.10
C VAL A 16 -0.26 -13.49 -10.77
N ASP A 17 -1.28 -13.82 -9.95
CA ASP A 17 -2.58 -14.31 -10.44
C ASP A 17 -3.66 -14.10 -9.37
N ARG A 18 -4.86 -14.57 -9.68
CA ARG A 18 -6.03 -14.45 -8.80
C ARG A 18 -5.84 -15.15 -7.46
N GLU A 19 -5.28 -16.33 -7.45
CA GLU A 19 -5.06 -17.09 -6.22
C GLU A 19 -3.96 -16.47 -5.35
N ASP A 20 -2.93 -15.91 -5.97
CA ASP A 20 -1.88 -15.18 -5.25
C ASP A 20 -2.45 -13.91 -4.61
N ALA A 21 -3.32 -13.19 -5.32
CA ALA A 21 -4.01 -12.03 -4.77
C ALA A 21 -4.88 -12.42 -3.57
N PHE A 22 -5.61 -13.53 -3.68
CA PHE A 22 -6.43 -14.04 -2.57
C PHE A 22 -5.55 -14.37 -1.35
N ARG A 23 -4.42 -15.03 -1.57
CA ARG A 23 -3.48 -15.37 -0.49
C ARG A 23 -2.99 -14.11 0.22
N MET A 24 -2.60 -13.09 -0.52
CA MET A 24 -2.09 -11.84 0.05
C MET A 24 -3.15 -11.12 0.88
N ILE A 25 -4.34 -10.94 0.34
CA ILE A 25 -5.42 -10.25 1.05
C ILE A 25 -5.86 -11.05 2.29
N SER A 26 -5.89 -12.38 2.19
CA SER A 26 -6.19 -13.24 3.33
C SER A 26 -5.17 -13.10 4.46
N MET A 27 -3.89 -12.92 4.11
CA MET A 27 -2.84 -12.67 5.09
C MET A 27 -3.02 -11.32 5.79
N LEU A 28 -3.50 -10.31 5.08
CA LEU A 28 -3.68 -8.96 5.62
C LEU A 28 -4.97 -8.81 6.43
N ALA A 29 -5.97 -9.63 6.17
CA ALA A 29 -7.30 -9.52 6.79
C ALA A 29 -7.21 -9.66 8.32
N GLY A 30 -7.81 -8.72 9.05
CA GLY A 30 -7.83 -8.73 10.50
C GLY A 30 -6.50 -8.43 11.17
N LYS A 31 -5.52 -7.92 10.42
CA LYS A 31 -4.16 -7.65 10.93
C LYS A 31 -3.71 -6.25 10.58
N THR A 32 -2.61 -5.84 11.23
CA THR A 32 -1.94 -4.57 10.93
C THR A 32 -0.67 -4.86 10.13
N HIS A 33 -0.53 -4.19 8.99
CA HIS A 33 0.65 -4.28 8.15
C HIS A 33 1.26 -2.90 7.93
N GLN A 34 2.47 -2.85 7.39
CA GLN A 34 3.16 -1.60 7.08
C GLN A 34 3.17 -1.35 5.59
N VAL A 35 2.94 -0.10 5.21
CA VAL A 35 3.13 0.39 3.85
C VAL A 35 4.30 1.36 3.87
N ILE A 36 5.31 1.09 3.06
CA ILE A 36 6.50 1.93 2.94
C ILE A 36 6.56 2.44 1.51
N THR A 37 6.58 3.75 1.35
CA THR A 37 6.75 4.38 0.04
C THR A 37 8.05 5.15 0.00
N ALA A 38 8.91 4.80 -0.95
CA ALA A 38 10.17 5.48 -1.19
C ALA A 38 10.02 6.45 -2.37
N VAL A 39 10.60 7.63 -2.23
CA VAL A 39 10.55 8.68 -3.25
C VAL A 39 11.95 9.14 -3.57
N CYS A 40 12.23 9.34 -4.86
CA CYS A 40 13.49 9.90 -5.34
C CYS A 40 13.20 11.20 -6.08
N LEU A 41 13.80 12.31 -5.61
CA LEU A 41 13.73 13.60 -6.27
C LEU A 41 15.07 13.85 -6.97
N LEU A 42 15.01 14.15 -8.27
CA LEU A 42 16.21 14.36 -9.10
C LEU A 42 16.19 15.75 -9.71
N SER A 43 17.37 16.41 -9.67
CA SER A 43 17.66 17.59 -10.47
C SER A 43 19.02 17.39 -11.12
N LYS A 44 19.46 18.35 -11.94
CA LYS A 44 20.79 18.28 -12.58
C LYS A 44 21.94 18.15 -11.57
N GLU A 45 21.76 18.72 -10.38
CA GLU A 45 22.84 18.83 -9.38
C GLU A 45 22.55 18.05 -8.10
N LYS A 46 21.32 17.59 -7.89
CA LYS A 46 20.91 16.95 -6.64
C LYS A 46 20.12 15.67 -6.87
N LYS A 47 20.33 14.74 -5.97
CA LYS A 47 19.48 13.54 -5.82
C LYS A 47 19.11 13.43 -4.35
N VAL A 48 17.81 13.42 -4.06
CA VAL A 48 17.30 13.22 -2.71
C VAL A 48 16.40 11.99 -2.70
N VAL A 49 16.71 11.04 -1.80
CA VAL A 49 15.91 9.83 -1.61
C VAL A 49 15.39 9.82 -0.18
N PHE A 50 14.10 9.56 0.00
CA PHE A 50 13.51 9.44 1.31
C PHE A 50 12.34 8.46 1.25
N ASP A 51 11.93 7.95 2.42
CA ASP A 51 10.77 7.07 2.52
C ASP A 51 9.80 7.56 3.59
N ASP A 52 8.60 7.00 3.57
CA ASP A 52 7.62 7.18 4.61
C ASP A 52 6.92 5.86 4.89
N ARG A 53 6.56 5.64 6.16
CA ARG A 53 5.94 4.41 6.65
C ARG A 53 4.60 4.72 7.27
N THR A 54 3.63 3.85 7.01
CA THR A 54 2.28 3.97 7.56
C THR A 54 1.78 2.59 7.94
N ASP A 55 1.23 2.48 9.15
CA ASP A 55 0.61 1.25 9.62
C ASP A 55 -0.86 1.25 9.19
N VAL A 56 -1.29 0.16 8.58
CA VAL A 56 -2.67 -0.02 8.12
C VAL A 56 -3.26 -1.26 8.77
N THR A 57 -4.42 -1.10 9.38
CA THR A 57 -5.14 -2.21 10.03
C THR A 57 -6.38 -2.54 9.21
N PHE A 58 -6.47 -3.79 8.77
CA PHE A 58 -7.62 -4.31 8.05
C PHE A 58 -8.60 -5.00 9.01
N ILE A 59 -9.89 -4.88 8.72
CA ILE A 59 -10.90 -5.74 9.34
C ILE A 59 -10.92 -7.08 8.62
N SER A 60 -11.43 -8.11 9.31
CA SER A 60 -11.57 -9.44 8.71
C SER A 60 -12.64 -9.43 7.62
N ARG A 61 -12.41 -10.19 6.55
CA ARG A 61 -13.34 -10.35 5.43
C ARG A 61 -13.53 -11.81 5.09
N THR A 62 -14.71 -12.17 4.57
CA THR A 62 -14.99 -13.53 4.13
C THR A 62 -14.24 -13.82 2.82
N PRO A 63 -13.95 -15.10 2.52
CA PRO A 63 -13.34 -15.46 1.24
C PRO A 63 -14.12 -14.96 0.04
N ASP A 64 -15.46 -15.01 0.09
CA ASP A 64 -16.32 -14.54 -1.01
C ASP A 64 -16.13 -13.04 -1.25
N GLU A 65 -16.05 -12.24 -0.19
CA GLU A 65 -15.81 -10.80 -0.31
C GLU A 65 -14.43 -10.51 -0.91
N ILE A 66 -13.41 -11.27 -0.53
CA ILE A 66 -12.06 -11.12 -1.06
C ILE A 66 -12.03 -11.42 -2.56
N TYR A 67 -12.63 -12.54 -2.99
CA TYR A 67 -12.71 -12.87 -4.41
C TYR A 67 -13.53 -11.87 -5.21
N TYR A 68 -14.62 -11.37 -4.62
CA TYR A 68 -15.42 -10.32 -5.25
C TYR A 68 -14.58 -9.09 -5.55
N TYR A 69 -13.78 -8.64 -4.56
CA TYR A 69 -12.89 -7.50 -4.76
C TYR A 69 -11.87 -7.76 -5.87
N ILE A 70 -11.21 -8.94 -5.85
CA ILE A 70 -10.18 -9.28 -6.83
C ILE A 70 -10.75 -9.27 -8.24
N ASP A 71 -11.92 -9.88 -8.42
CA ASP A 71 -12.55 -10.01 -9.73
C ASP A 71 -13.06 -8.66 -10.24
N ARG A 72 -13.47 -7.78 -9.33
CA ARG A 72 -14.02 -6.47 -9.66
C ARG A 72 -12.95 -5.43 -9.94
N CYS A 73 -11.93 -5.36 -9.09
CA CYS A 73 -10.91 -4.30 -9.12
C CYS A 73 -9.61 -4.72 -9.78
N LYS A 74 -9.35 -6.02 -9.92
CA LYS A 74 -8.16 -6.58 -10.57
C LYS A 74 -6.87 -5.94 -10.07
N PRO A 75 -6.52 -6.11 -8.77
CA PRO A 75 -5.43 -5.38 -8.13
C PRO A 75 -4.04 -5.98 -8.40
N PHE A 76 -3.79 -6.45 -9.63
CA PHE A 76 -2.56 -7.17 -9.97
C PHE A 76 -1.36 -6.25 -10.15
N ASP A 77 -1.59 -4.95 -10.26
CA ASP A 77 -0.55 -3.94 -10.38
C ASP A 77 -0.18 -3.29 -9.04
N LYS A 78 -0.73 -3.80 -7.93
CA LYS A 78 -0.55 -3.21 -6.61
C LYS A 78 0.14 -4.15 -5.64
N ALA A 79 1.14 -3.64 -4.90
CA ALA A 79 1.78 -4.38 -3.81
C ALA A 79 0.73 -4.74 -2.76
N GLY A 80 0.77 -5.98 -2.25
CA GLY A 80 -0.19 -6.48 -1.27
C GLY A 80 -1.58 -6.72 -1.84
N SER A 81 -1.78 -6.54 -3.13
CA SER A 81 -3.03 -6.80 -3.86
C SER A 81 -4.17 -5.84 -3.51
N TYR A 82 -3.88 -4.64 -3.01
CA TYR A 82 -4.97 -3.69 -2.75
C TYR A 82 -4.56 -2.24 -3.02
N GLY A 83 -5.55 -1.39 -3.25
CA GLY A 83 -5.37 0.06 -3.32
C GLY A 83 -6.24 0.74 -2.27
N ALA A 84 -5.69 1.73 -1.56
CA ALA A 84 -6.44 2.48 -0.55
C ALA A 84 -7.66 3.21 -1.14
N GLN A 85 -7.61 3.49 -2.42
CA GLN A 85 -8.69 4.19 -3.14
C GLN A 85 -9.76 3.22 -3.67
N ASP A 86 -9.48 1.90 -3.65
CA ASP A 86 -10.38 0.89 -4.15
C ASP A 86 -11.48 0.58 -3.13
N TRP A 87 -12.47 -0.23 -3.55
CA TRP A 87 -13.54 -0.67 -2.67
C TRP A 87 -13.01 -1.34 -1.39
N LEU A 88 -12.01 -2.22 -1.52
CA LEU A 88 -11.43 -2.90 -0.35
C LEU A 88 -10.75 -1.90 0.59
N GLY A 89 -10.03 -0.92 0.05
CA GLY A 89 -9.42 0.13 0.86
C GLY A 89 -10.45 0.95 1.60
N MET A 90 -11.56 1.27 0.95
CA MET A 90 -12.63 2.08 1.55
C MET A 90 -13.41 1.36 2.65
N VAL A 91 -13.67 0.05 2.48
CA VAL A 91 -14.50 -0.72 3.41
C VAL A 91 -13.72 -1.72 4.25
N GLY A 92 -12.47 -2.00 3.89
CA GLY A 92 -11.63 -3.00 4.56
C GLY A 92 -10.64 -2.42 5.56
N ILE A 93 -10.30 -1.15 5.43
CA ILE A 93 -9.36 -0.49 6.34
C ILE A 93 -10.11 0.01 7.56
N GLU A 94 -9.71 -0.50 8.74
CA GLU A 94 -10.24 -0.06 10.02
C GLU A 94 -9.51 1.19 10.53
N LYS A 95 -8.19 1.22 10.36
CA LYS A 95 -7.35 2.27 10.93
C LYS A 95 -6.09 2.48 10.10
N ILE A 96 -5.71 3.73 9.96
CA ILE A 96 -4.42 4.13 9.37
C ILE A 96 -3.67 4.95 10.43
N ASN A 97 -2.46 4.51 10.76
CA ASN A 97 -1.57 5.25 11.64
C ASN A 97 -0.39 5.75 10.80
N GLY A 98 -0.47 7.01 10.38
CA GLY A 98 0.47 7.63 9.47
C GLY A 98 -0.28 8.41 8.39
N SER A 99 0.30 8.52 7.20
CA SER A 99 -0.25 9.28 6.10
C SER A 99 -1.05 8.41 5.13
N TYR A 100 -2.30 8.77 4.89
CA TYR A 100 -3.12 8.14 3.84
C TYR A 100 -2.45 8.25 2.46
N PHE A 101 -1.81 9.38 2.18
CA PHE A 101 -1.15 9.59 0.88
C PHE A 101 0.05 8.67 0.70
N THR A 102 0.72 8.26 1.79
CA THR A 102 1.78 7.25 1.74
C THR A 102 1.20 5.90 1.31
N VAL A 103 0.04 5.52 1.82
CA VAL A 103 -0.64 4.28 1.43
C VAL A 103 -1.03 4.32 -0.04
N MET A 104 -1.38 5.51 -0.55
CA MET A 104 -1.67 5.71 -1.97
C MET A 104 -0.42 5.68 -2.86
N GLY A 105 0.76 5.72 -2.27
CA GLY A 105 2.03 5.68 -3.01
C GLY A 105 2.74 7.02 -3.17
N MET A 106 2.27 8.08 -2.50
CA MET A 106 2.91 9.39 -2.57
C MET A 106 2.81 10.10 -1.22
N PRO A 107 3.89 10.11 -0.42
CA PRO A 107 3.88 10.79 0.89
C PRO A 107 3.96 12.32 0.71
N MET A 108 2.83 12.94 0.41
CA MET A 108 2.75 14.36 0.01
C MET A 108 3.36 15.31 1.03
N HIS A 109 3.20 15.05 2.31
CA HIS A 109 3.76 15.91 3.36
C HIS A 109 5.29 15.97 3.31
N LYS A 110 5.94 14.84 3.04
CA LYS A 110 7.41 14.78 2.89
C LYS A 110 7.86 15.28 1.54
N VAL A 111 7.12 14.99 0.48
CA VAL A 111 7.43 15.50 -0.87
C VAL A 111 7.41 17.02 -0.87
N TYR A 112 6.37 17.62 -0.31
CA TYR A 112 6.25 19.08 -0.24
C TYR A 112 7.42 19.69 0.56
N GLY A 113 7.73 19.11 1.73
CA GLY A 113 8.84 19.59 2.56
C GLY A 113 10.19 19.52 1.86
N ARG A 114 10.43 18.44 1.12
CA ARG A 114 11.68 18.27 0.38
C ARG A 114 11.77 19.18 -0.84
N LEU A 115 10.65 19.40 -1.54
CA LEU A 115 10.63 20.31 -2.70
C LEU A 115 10.94 21.75 -2.28
N LYS A 116 10.50 22.19 -1.12
CA LYS A 116 10.83 23.53 -0.59
C LYS A 116 12.33 23.72 -0.38
N ARG A 117 13.06 22.64 -0.13
CA ARG A 117 14.51 22.67 0.13
C ARG A 117 15.33 22.28 -1.10
N PHE A 118 14.66 21.76 -2.10
CA PHE A 118 15.29 21.22 -3.30
C PHE A 118 15.66 22.30 -4.31
#